data_be09fb411c1af9fa0197dbe18a0d68bc
#
_entry.id   be09fb411c1af9fa0197dbe18a0d68bc
#
_cell.length_a   1.000
_cell.length_b   1.000
_cell.length_c   1.000
_cell.angle_alpha   90.00
_cell.angle_beta   90.00
_cell.angle_gamma   90.00
#
_symmetry.space_group_name_H-M   'P 1'
#
loop_
_entity.id
_entity.type
_entity.pdbx_description
1 polymer ?
#
loop_
_entity_poly.entity_id
_entity_poly.type
_entity_poly.pdbx_seq_one_letter_code
_entity_poly.pdbx_strand_id
1 'polypeptide(L)'
;MAHATIDEIEERCLLVAVIHGGVDERLAHEYLDELAFLAETAGARAEFAFTQKLPFPNPRTYVGEGKLQEIKVYADTHNIDAIIFDDELSPSQIRNIERELNRKIIDRSILILDIFAKRARTFHAKTQVELAQLQYMLPRLTRMWTHLERQKGGIGMRGPGESQIETDRRIIQQRIALMKERLKEIDKQMTIQRGNRGQLVRVALVGYTNVGKSTLMNLISKSEVFAENKLFATLDTTVRKVVIDNLPFLLTDTVGFIRKLPKQLLESFKSTLDEVREADLLVHVLDLSHPNFEDHFETVNTTLQEIDKEEKPTIIVFNKIDSFSEEVSLDELKRTWMARLGGRPCIFISAVDKTNIDELKQVLYHEVQRIFKIRYPYNDFLY
;
A
#
# COMPACT_ATOMS: atom_id res chain seq x y z
N MET A 1 22.70 -31.98 11.48
CA MET A 1 23.48 -30.82 11.03
C MET A 1 22.63 -29.58 11.29
N ALA A 2 23.03 -28.74 12.24
CA ALA A 2 22.31 -27.53 12.60
C ALA A 2 22.49 -26.52 11.46
N HIS A 3 21.39 -26.10 10.84
CA HIS A 3 21.40 -24.90 9.99
C HIS A 3 21.74 -23.70 10.89
N ALA A 4 22.95 -23.20 10.75
CA ALA A 4 23.28 -21.90 11.29
C ALA A 4 22.34 -20.89 10.61
N THR A 5 21.41 -20.34 11.34
CA THR A 5 20.70 -19.11 11.00
C THR A 5 21.80 -18.05 10.85
N ILE A 6 22.03 -17.61 9.62
CA ILE A 6 22.74 -16.34 9.39
C ILE A 6 21.83 -15.30 10.03
N ASP A 7 22.27 -14.70 11.13
CA ASP A 7 21.66 -13.49 11.69
C ASP A 7 21.61 -12.49 10.53
N GLU A 8 20.44 -12.27 9.97
CA GLU A 8 20.23 -11.17 9.00
C GLU A 8 20.61 -9.90 9.77
N ILE A 9 21.70 -9.26 9.35
CA ILE A 9 22.14 -7.98 9.93
C ILE A 9 21.01 -7.00 9.61
N GLU A 10 20.26 -6.65 10.64
CA GLU A 10 19.15 -5.71 10.55
C GLU A 10 19.71 -4.32 10.23
N GLU A 11 19.41 -3.74 9.03
CA GLU A 11 19.83 -2.37 8.68
C GLU A 11 19.25 -1.39 9.71
N ARG A 12 20.11 -0.62 10.37
CA ARG A 12 19.69 0.41 11.35
C ARG A 12 19.36 1.69 10.61
N CYS A 13 18.16 2.24 10.86
CA CYS A 13 17.72 3.44 10.15
C CYS A 13 17.20 4.55 11.08
N LEU A 14 17.25 5.79 10.58
CA LEU A 14 16.58 6.95 11.14
C LEU A 14 15.37 7.30 10.30
N LEU A 15 14.32 7.78 10.96
CA LEU A 15 13.13 8.27 10.29
C LEU A 15 13.11 9.79 10.31
N VAL A 16 12.69 10.41 9.22
CA VAL A 16 12.64 11.88 9.08
C VAL A 16 11.31 12.32 8.49
N ALA A 17 10.62 13.21 9.18
CA ALA A 17 9.38 13.82 8.69
C ALA A 17 9.39 15.34 8.85
N VAL A 18 8.78 16.04 7.89
CA VAL A 18 8.52 17.49 7.96
C VAL A 18 7.03 17.70 8.26
N ILE A 19 6.75 18.42 9.35
CA ILE A 19 5.41 18.79 9.76
C ILE A 19 5.03 20.10 9.03
N HIS A 20 4.07 20.02 8.11
CA HIS A 20 3.59 21.15 7.32
C HIS A 20 2.09 21.00 6.99
N GLY A 21 1.47 22.05 6.44
CA GLY A 21 0.13 21.98 5.88
C GLY A 21 -0.99 21.72 6.89
N GLY A 22 -0.82 22.12 8.17
CA GLY A 22 -1.85 21.97 9.20
C GLY A 22 -1.86 20.61 9.91
N VAL A 23 -0.89 19.73 9.62
CA VAL A 23 -0.68 18.50 10.37
C VAL A 23 -0.24 18.86 11.78
N ASP A 24 -0.90 18.32 12.81
CA ASP A 24 -0.48 18.49 14.19
C ASP A 24 0.66 17.52 14.57
N GLU A 25 1.30 17.76 15.71
CA GLU A 25 2.43 16.93 16.16
C GLU A 25 2.00 15.49 16.47
N ARG A 26 0.81 15.29 17.01
CA ARG A 26 0.28 13.95 17.32
C ARG A 26 0.14 13.12 16.04
N LEU A 27 -0.50 13.69 15.04
CA LEU A 27 -0.69 13.04 13.75
C LEU A 27 0.66 12.76 13.04
N ALA A 28 1.64 13.68 13.19
CA ALA A 28 2.98 13.47 12.66
C ALA A 28 3.71 12.29 13.32
N HIS A 29 3.54 12.08 14.63
CA HIS A 29 4.09 10.93 15.33
C HIS A 29 3.47 9.62 14.85
N GLU A 30 2.14 9.57 14.69
CA GLU A 30 1.45 8.39 14.14
C GLU A 30 1.92 8.06 12.71
N TYR A 31 2.19 9.08 11.89
CA TYR A 31 2.77 8.87 10.57
C TYR A 31 4.19 8.30 10.62
N LEU A 32 4.97 8.69 11.64
CA LEU A 32 6.29 8.11 11.86
C LEU A 32 6.22 6.69 12.41
N ASP A 33 5.23 6.36 13.23
CA ASP A 33 4.98 4.99 13.68
C ASP A 33 4.61 4.08 12.51
N GLU A 34 3.78 4.56 11.58
CA GLU A 34 3.50 3.85 10.32
C GLU A 34 4.78 3.67 9.48
N LEU A 35 5.63 4.70 9.39
CA LEU A 35 6.89 4.63 8.66
C LEU A 35 7.87 3.64 9.33
N ALA A 36 7.91 3.60 10.66
CA ALA A 36 8.70 2.62 11.43
C ALA A 36 8.25 1.20 11.11
N PHE A 37 6.93 0.97 11.06
CA PHE A 37 6.38 -0.35 10.72
C PHE A 37 6.63 -0.74 9.25
N LEU A 38 6.68 0.24 8.34
CA LEU A 38 7.12 0.01 6.95
C LEU A 38 8.61 -0.40 6.91
N ALA A 39 9.47 0.30 7.65
CA ALA A 39 10.90 -0.01 7.74
C ALA A 39 11.12 -1.44 8.29
N GLU A 40 10.44 -1.80 9.38
CA GLU A 40 10.48 -3.14 9.96
C GLU A 40 9.99 -4.21 8.98
N THR A 41 8.90 -3.93 8.25
CA THR A 41 8.38 -4.83 7.19
C THR A 41 9.41 -5.02 6.07
N ALA A 42 10.22 -4.01 5.79
CA ALA A 42 11.33 -4.08 4.82
C ALA A 42 12.59 -4.78 5.38
N GLY A 43 12.64 -5.06 6.70
CA GLY A 43 13.78 -5.69 7.37
C GLY A 43 14.81 -4.69 7.90
N ALA A 44 14.39 -3.44 8.16
CA ALA A 44 15.22 -2.43 8.79
C ALA A 44 14.66 -2.09 10.19
N ARG A 45 15.55 -1.66 11.09
CA ARG A 45 15.18 -1.26 12.45
C ARG A 45 15.27 0.25 12.61
N ALA A 46 14.15 0.89 12.94
CA ALA A 46 14.10 2.30 13.26
C ALA A 46 14.67 2.56 14.66
N GLU A 47 15.77 3.34 14.75
CA GLU A 47 16.41 3.67 16.01
C GLU A 47 15.90 4.97 16.60
N PHE A 48 15.61 5.95 15.75
CA PHE A 48 15.14 7.26 16.19
C PHE A 48 14.37 7.97 15.06
N ALA A 49 13.48 8.87 15.43
CA ALA A 49 12.70 9.67 14.50
C ALA A 49 12.95 11.16 14.71
N PHE A 50 13.28 11.87 13.63
CA PHE A 50 13.43 13.30 13.59
C PHE A 50 12.22 13.98 12.96
N THR A 51 11.74 15.02 13.61
CA THR A 51 10.71 15.90 13.05
C THR A 51 11.24 17.31 12.91
N GLN A 52 10.72 18.03 11.94
CA GLN A 52 10.92 19.46 11.80
C GLN A 52 9.63 20.14 11.33
N LYS A 53 9.22 21.20 12.04
CA LYS A 53 8.09 22.02 11.64
C LYS A 53 8.56 23.11 10.67
N LEU A 54 8.07 23.06 9.45
CA LEU A 54 8.36 24.03 8.40
C LEU A 54 7.07 24.41 7.68
N PRO A 55 6.94 25.65 7.16
CA PRO A 55 5.81 26.01 6.31
C PRO A 55 5.72 25.16 5.05
N PHE A 56 6.89 24.84 4.45
CA PHE A 56 7.06 23.97 3.29
C PHE A 56 8.38 23.20 3.43
N PRO A 57 8.46 21.96 2.91
CA PRO A 57 9.72 21.23 2.84
C PRO A 57 10.79 22.01 2.09
N ASN A 58 12.04 21.95 2.57
CA ASN A 58 13.15 22.62 1.93
C ASN A 58 13.38 22.04 0.51
N PRO A 59 13.38 22.89 -0.56
CA PRO A 59 13.51 22.40 -1.94
C PRO A 59 14.89 21.76 -2.23
N ARG A 60 15.92 22.06 -1.43
CA ARG A 60 17.28 21.52 -1.61
C ARG A 60 17.51 20.25 -0.83
N THR A 61 17.05 20.16 0.42
CA THR A 61 17.42 19.10 1.38
C THR A 61 16.23 18.54 2.16
N TYR A 62 15.01 18.90 1.78
CA TYR A 62 13.77 18.51 2.45
C TYR A 62 13.62 19.08 3.86
N VAL A 63 14.64 18.97 4.72
CA VAL A 63 14.77 19.62 6.04
C VAL A 63 15.71 20.82 5.99
N GLY A 64 15.68 21.67 7.00
CA GLY A 64 16.63 22.79 7.14
C GLY A 64 18.05 22.31 7.39
N GLU A 65 19.04 23.16 7.08
CA GLU A 65 20.48 22.84 7.22
C GLU A 65 20.87 22.45 8.66
N GLY A 66 20.36 23.18 9.68
CA GLY A 66 20.62 22.85 11.08
C GLY A 66 20.09 21.47 11.47
N LYS A 67 18.87 21.10 11.03
CA LYS A 67 18.30 19.76 11.26
C LYS A 67 19.10 18.68 10.54
N LEU A 68 19.58 18.97 9.32
CA LEU A 68 20.42 18.03 8.57
C LEU A 68 21.74 17.73 9.29
N GLN A 69 22.36 18.74 9.93
CA GLN A 69 23.57 18.55 10.73
C GLN A 69 23.29 17.74 12.01
N GLU A 70 22.15 17.98 12.65
CA GLU A 70 21.71 17.21 13.82
C GLU A 70 21.54 15.72 13.45
N ILE A 71 20.87 15.42 12.33
CA ILE A 71 20.73 14.07 11.79
C ILE A 71 22.09 13.44 11.49
N LYS A 72 23.03 14.20 10.90
CA LYS A 72 24.40 13.73 10.59
C LYS A 72 25.15 13.31 11.84
N VAL A 73 25.19 14.18 12.85
CA VAL A 73 25.88 13.91 14.12
C VAL A 73 25.31 12.66 14.79
N TYR A 74 23.99 12.53 14.81
CA TYR A 74 23.34 11.35 15.37
C TYR A 74 23.67 10.08 14.57
N ALA A 75 23.61 10.13 13.24
CA ALA A 75 23.89 9.00 12.36
C ALA A 75 25.35 8.53 12.50
N ASP A 76 26.29 9.45 12.63
CA ASP A 76 27.72 9.12 12.82
C ASP A 76 27.97 8.53 14.21
N THR A 77 27.34 9.06 15.25
CA THR A 77 27.50 8.59 16.64
C THR A 77 26.92 7.19 16.86
N HIS A 78 25.80 6.85 16.20
CA HIS A 78 25.07 5.61 16.44
C HIS A 78 25.26 4.56 15.34
N ASN A 79 26.18 4.79 14.38
CA ASN A 79 26.45 3.89 13.26
C ASN A 79 25.19 3.51 12.49
N ILE A 80 24.46 4.53 12.02
CA ILE A 80 23.24 4.35 11.23
C ILE A 80 23.59 4.01 9.78
N ASP A 81 22.89 3.05 9.19
CA ASP A 81 23.11 2.59 7.82
C ASP A 81 22.31 3.40 6.80
N ALA A 82 21.04 3.71 7.11
CA ALA A 82 20.11 4.36 6.21
C ALA A 82 19.27 5.45 6.90
N ILE A 83 18.78 6.41 6.11
CA ILE A 83 17.87 7.45 6.57
C ILE A 83 16.63 7.44 5.69
N ILE A 84 15.46 7.29 6.31
CA ILE A 84 14.18 7.11 5.63
C ILE A 84 13.33 8.37 5.82
N PHE A 85 12.87 8.94 4.72
CA PHE A 85 12.01 10.13 4.70
C PHE A 85 10.55 9.75 4.46
N ASP A 86 9.63 10.37 5.20
CA ASP A 86 8.18 10.09 5.11
C ASP A 86 7.50 10.61 3.85
N ASP A 87 8.18 11.39 3.04
CA ASP A 87 7.68 11.91 1.77
C ASP A 87 8.53 11.43 0.60
N GLU A 88 7.98 11.50 -0.62
CA GLU A 88 8.75 11.30 -1.83
C GLU A 88 9.73 12.45 -2.04
N LEU A 89 11.00 12.12 -2.20
CA LEU A 89 12.07 13.09 -2.43
C LEU A 89 12.32 13.29 -3.93
N SER A 90 12.58 14.54 -4.31
CA SER A 90 13.07 14.82 -5.66
C SER A 90 14.48 14.25 -5.86
N PRO A 91 14.86 13.92 -7.10
CA PRO A 91 16.22 13.43 -7.40
C PRO A 91 17.34 14.37 -6.95
N SER A 92 17.08 15.69 -6.91
CA SER A 92 18.03 16.69 -6.40
C SER A 92 18.14 16.68 -4.89
N GLN A 93 17.03 16.49 -4.18
CA GLN A 93 17.05 16.36 -2.72
C GLN A 93 17.83 15.12 -2.29
N ILE A 94 17.51 13.94 -2.85
CA ILE A 94 18.23 12.69 -2.53
C ILE A 94 19.74 12.91 -2.66
N ARG A 95 20.20 13.39 -3.82
CA ARG A 95 21.64 13.61 -4.05
C ARG A 95 22.27 14.61 -3.08
N ASN A 96 21.57 15.72 -2.77
CA ASN A 96 22.13 16.72 -1.86
C ASN A 96 22.23 16.16 -0.44
N ILE A 97 21.22 15.43 0.00
CA ILE A 97 21.18 14.79 1.32
C ILE A 97 22.24 13.68 1.42
N GLU A 98 22.35 12.80 0.43
CA GLU A 98 23.39 11.75 0.38
C GLU A 98 24.80 12.34 0.48
N ARG A 99 25.07 13.43 -0.26
CA ARG A 99 26.37 14.09 -0.22
C ARG A 99 26.71 14.68 1.15
N GLU A 100 25.70 15.25 1.83
CA GLU A 100 25.89 15.87 3.17
C GLU A 100 25.98 14.83 4.28
N LEU A 101 25.16 13.78 4.22
CA LEU A 101 25.07 12.77 5.28
C LEU A 101 26.01 11.58 5.07
N ASN A 102 26.46 11.34 3.84
CA ASN A 102 27.25 10.16 3.45
C ASN A 102 26.62 8.84 3.93
N ARG A 103 25.31 8.72 3.78
CA ARG A 103 24.48 7.56 4.15
C ARG A 103 23.48 7.26 3.04
N LYS A 104 22.98 6.02 3.03
CA LYS A 104 21.90 5.60 2.14
C LYS A 104 20.62 6.39 2.46
N ILE A 105 20.06 7.05 1.46
CA ILE A 105 18.81 7.81 1.59
C ILE A 105 17.69 7.06 0.90
N ILE A 106 16.63 6.82 1.65
CA ILE A 106 15.44 6.11 1.21
C ILE A 106 14.26 7.06 1.42
N ASP A 107 13.42 7.21 0.42
CA ASP A 107 12.14 7.88 0.59
C ASP A 107 11.00 6.86 0.75
N ARG A 108 9.84 7.34 1.19
CA ARG A 108 8.66 6.50 1.41
C ARG A 108 8.28 5.69 0.17
N SER A 109 8.42 6.29 -1.01
CA SER A 109 8.04 5.65 -2.28
C SER A 109 8.93 4.44 -2.59
N ILE A 110 10.26 4.55 -2.46
CA ILE A 110 11.16 3.43 -2.71
C ILE A 110 11.02 2.36 -1.62
N LEU A 111 10.79 2.76 -0.36
CA LEU A 111 10.56 1.81 0.73
C LEU A 111 9.35 0.92 0.45
N ILE A 112 8.23 1.51 0.04
CA ILE A 112 7.02 0.76 -0.34
C ILE A 112 7.31 -0.14 -1.56
N LEU A 113 8.00 0.36 -2.58
CA LEU A 113 8.39 -0.41 -3.76
C LEU A 113 9.27 -1.62 -3.41
N ASP A 114 10.19 -1.48 -2.45
CA ASP A 114 11.05 -2.58 -1.99
C ASP A 114 10.25 -3.64 -1.22
N ILE A 115 9.30 -3.23 -0.38
CA ILE A 115 8.39 -4.16 0.30
C ILE A 115 7.59 -4.96 -0.74
N PHE A 116 7.04 -4.27 -1.75
CA PHE A 116 6.29 -4.92 -2.82
C PHE A 116 7.17 -5.87 -3.63
N ALA A 117 8.42 -5.52 -3.93
CA ALA A 117 9.35 -6.40 -4.65
C ALA A 117 9.64 -7.70 -3.87
N LYS A 118 9.80 -7.60 -2.54
CA LYS A 118 9.99 -8.77 -1.66
C LYS A 118 8.74 -9.64 -1.55
N ARG A 119 7.54 -9.06 -1.66
CA ARG A 119 6.26 -9.75 -1.47
C ARG A 119 5.65 -10.31 -2.75
N ALA A 120 5.99 -9.79 -3.92
CA ALA A 120 5.47 -10.23 -5.21
C ALA A 120 5.84 -11.69 -5.48
N ARG A 121 4.83 -12.58 -5.58
CA ARG A 121 5.02 -14.01 -5.83
C ARG A 121 4.70 -14.37 -7.27
N THR A 122 3.60 -13.88 -7.81
CA THR A 122 3.19 -14.16 -9.18
C THR A 122 4.05 -13.42 -10.20
N PHE A 123 4.14 -13.99 -11.40
CA PHE A 123 4.82 -13.33 -12.52
C PHE A 123 4.19 -11.97 -12.84
N HIS A 124 2.87 -11.86 -12.74
CA HIS A 124 2.13 -10.62 -12.93
C HIS A 124 2.56 -9.55 -11.92
N ALA A 125 2.46 -9.84 -10.61
CA ALA A 125 2.84 -8.89 -9.57
C ALA A 125 4.32 -8.48 -9.67
N LYS A 126 5.23 -9.42 -9.95
CA LYS A 126 6.65 -9.13 -10.17
C LYS A 126 6.85 -8.15 -11.33
N THR A 127 6.15 -8.35 -12.45
CA THR A 127 6.24 -7.47 -13.62
C THR A 127 5.69 -6.07 -13.31
N GLN A 128 4.60 -5.98 -12.55
CA GLN A 128 4.02 -4.70 -12.12
C GLN A 128 4.97 -3.93 -11.20
N VAL A 129 5.55 -4.59 -10.20
CA VAL A 129 6.50 -3.97 -9.27
C VAL A 129 7.77 -3.54 -10.00
N GLU A 130 8.33 -4.39 -10.87
CA GLU A 130 9.49 -4.05 -11.67
C GLU A 130 9.24 -2.82 -12.55
N LEU A 131 8.06 -2.74 -13.19
CA LEU A 131 7.66 -1.57 -13.97
C LEU A 131 7.62 -0.31 -13.10
N ALA A 132 7.01 -0.37 -11.91
CA ALA A 132 6.94 0.76 -11.00
C ALA A 132 8.33 1.21 -10.53
N GLN A 133 9.22 0.27 -10.17
CA GLN A 133 10.60 0.57 -9.80
C GLN A 133 11.37 1.25 -10.94
N LEU A 134 11.26 0.75 -12.18
CA LEU A 134 11.91 1.35 -13.34
C LEU A 134 11.37 2.75 -13.63
N GLN A 135 10.07 2.98 -13.49
CA GLN A 135 9.46 4.30 -13.66
C GLN A 135 9.90 5.28 -12.56
N TYR A 136 10.05 4.82 -11.32
CA TYR A 136 10.58 5.61 -10.22
C TYR A 136 12.07 5.96 -10.43
N MET A 137 12.86 5.01 -10.91
CA MET A 137 14.31 5.19 -11.15
C MET A 137 14.62 6.08 -12.34
N LEU A 138 13.83 6.02 -13.42
CA LEU A 138 14.11 6.70 -14.68
C LEU A 138 14.41 8.21 -14.54
N PRO A 139 13.64 9.04 -13.80
CA PRO A 139 13.97 10.45 -13.61
C PRO A 139 15.19 10.67 -12.69
N ARG A 140 15.59 9.66 -11.92
CA ARG A 140 16.69 9.70 -10.94
C ARG A 140 18.03 9.34 -11.55
N LEU A 141 18.07 8.58 -12.65
CA LEU A 141 19.29 8.15 -13.34
C LEU A 141 20.15 9.31 -13.85
N THR A 142 19.55 10.34 -14.39
CA THR A 142 20.27 11.46 -15.02
C THR A 142 21.18 12.23 -14.08
N ARG A 143 21.16 11.90 -12.78
CA ARG A 143 21.90 12.64 -11.74
C ARG A 143 22.67 11.77 -10.75
N MET A 144 22.63 10.44 -10.88
CA MET A 144 23.38 9.52 -10.02
C MET A 144 24.88 9.43 -10.38
N TRP A 145 25.27 9.81 -11.59
CA TRP A 145 26.61 9.64 -12.13
C TRP A 145 27.43 10.94 -12.16
N THR A 146 27.27 11.80 -11.16
CA THR A 146 27.96 13.12 -11.11
C THR A 146 29.48 13.06 -11.14
N HIS A 147 30.07 11.91 -10.75
CA HIS A 147 31.53 11.72 -10.83
C HIS A 147 32.01 11.51 -12.27
N LEU A 148 31.18 10.97 -13.17
CA LEU A 148 31.52 10.79 -14.59
C LEU A 148 31.27 12.06 -15.42
N GLU A 149 30.34 12.93 -15.01
CA GLU A 149 30.08 14.23 -15.65
C GLU A 149 31.31 15.17 -15.59
N ARG A 150 32.20 14.98 -14.61
CA ARG A 150 33.43 15.79 -14.47
C ARG A 150 34.55 15.42 -15.46
N GLN A 151 34.46 14.28 -16.14
CA GLN A 151 35.35 13.94 -17.25
C GLN A 151 34.85 14.62 -18.52
N LYS A 152 35.17 15.92 -18.67
CA LYS A 152 34.84 16.70 -19.87
C LYS A 152 35.54 16.10 -21.07
N GLY A 153 34.78 15.77 -22.11
CA GLY A 153 35.26 15.66 -23.46
C GLY A 153 35.77 17.03 -23.97
N GLY A 154 36.58 17.05 -25.04
CA GLY A 154 37.02 18.30 -25.65
C GLY A 154 35.87 19.18 -26.12
N ILE A 155 36.15 20.44 -26.49
CA ILE A 155 35.14 21.43 -26.92
C ILE A 155 34.26 20.81 -28.05
N GLY A 156 32.94 20.71 -27.76
CA GLY A 156 31.97 20.13 -28.71
C GLY A 156 31.82 18.60 -28.70
N MET A 157 32.59 17.87 -27.89
CA MET A 157 32.41 16.43 -27.70
C MET A 157 31.67 16.11 -26.39
N ARG A 158 30.68 15.18 -26.44
CA ARG A 158 30.03 14.62 -25.29
C ARG A 158 31.05 13.81 -24.47
N GLY A 159 31.12 14.03 -23.18
CA GLY A 159 31.98 13.25 -22.28
C GLY A 159 31.49 11.79 -22.18
N PRO A 160 32.38 10.83 -21.83
CA PRO A 160 32.04 9.42 -21.71
C PRO A 160 30.90 9.18 -20.70
N GLY A 161 30.76 10.02 -19.69
CA GLY A 161 29.66 9.96 -18.72
C GLY A 161 28.31 10.30 -19.30
N GLU A 162 28.20 11.31 -20.18
CA GLU A 162 26.94 11.67 -20.85
C GLU A 162 26.43 10.56 -21.78
N SER A 163 27.34 9.94 -22.55
CA SER A 163 26.96 8.82 -23.44
C SER A 163 26.51 7.58 -22.66
N GLN A 164 27.07 7.34 -21.48
CA GLN A 164 26.69 6.22 -20.61
C GLN A 164 25.32 6.46 -19.98
N ILE A 165 25.06 7.66 -19.47
CA ILE A 165 23.75 8.05 -18.91
C ILE A 165 22.65 7.93 -19.98
N GLU A 166 22.92 8.41 -21.21
CA GLU A 166 21.94 8.27 -22.32
C GLU A 166 21.71 6.80 -22.68
N THR A 167 22.73 5.97 -22.63
CA THR A 167 22.62 4.53 -22.88
C THR A 167 21.81 3.85 -21.80
N ASP A 168 22.10 4.10 -20.52
CA ASP A 168 21.37 3.53 -19.39
C ASP A 168 19.90 3.97 -19.41
N ARG A 169 19.63 5.25 -19.71
CA ARG A 169 18.28 5.76 -19.87
C ARG A 169 17.52 5.05 -20.99
N ARG A 170 18.17 4.83 -22.13
CA ARG A 170 17.58 4.11 -23.27
C ARG A 170 17.27 2.65 -22.91
N ILE A 171 18.18 1.97 -22.22
CA ILE A 171 17.97 0.59 -21.76
C ILE A 171 16.76 0.51 -20.84
N ILE A 172 16.65 1.42 -19.86
CA ILE A 172 15.51 1.44 -18.92
C ILE A 172 14.22 1.78 -19.66
N GLN A 173 14.22 2.73 -20.58
CA GLN A 173 13.03 3.04 -21.39
C GLN A 173 12.57 1.83 -22.22
N GLN A 174 13.51 1.11 -22.85
CA GLN A 174 13.21 -0.12 -23.58
C GLN A 174 12.61 -1.20 -22.65
N ARG A 175 13.18 -1.33 -21.42
CA ARG A 175 12.67 -2.29 -20.43
C ARG A 175 11.27 -1.90 -19.94
N ILE A 176 11.00 -0.62 -19.70
CA ILE A 176 9.66 -0.10 -19.40
C ILE A 176 8.67 -0.44 -20.52
N ALA A 177 9.03 -0.20 -21.76
CA ALA A 177 8.18 -0.53 -22.92
C ALA A 177 7.86 -2.03 -22.98
N LEU A 178 8.89 -2.88 -22.80
CA LEU A 178 8.73 -4.33 -22.77
C LEU A 178 7.82 -4.80 -21.63
N MET A 179 7.98 -4.24 -20.43
CA MET A 179 7.13 -4.57 -19.27
C MET A 179 5.67 -4.16 -19.52
N LYS A 180 5.43 -2.98 -20.10
CA LYS A 180 4.09 -2.52 -20.48
C LYS A 180 3.41 -3.45 -21.49
N GLU A 181 4.14 -3.92 -22.48
CA GLU A 181 3.66 -4.90 -23.48
C GLU A 181 3.27 -6.23 -22.81
N ARG A 182 4.17 -6.76 -21.96
CA ARG A 182 3.91 -8.00 -21.20
C ARG A 182 2.67 -7.88 -20.32
N LEU A 183 2.50 -6.77 -19.63
CA LEU A 183 1.31 -6.54 -18.81
C LEU A 183 0.03 -6.53 -19.64
N LYS A 184 0.04 -5.88 -20.83
CA LYS A 184 -1.12 -5.90 -21.73
C LYS A 184 -1.52 -7.32 -22.17
N GLU A 185 -0.53 -8.18 -22.44
CA GLU A 185 -0.79 -9.59 -22.79
C GLU A 185 -1.38 -10.36 -21.61
N ILE A 186 -0.83 -10.18 -20.41
CA ILE A 186 -1.35 -10.81 -19.19
C ILE A 186 -2.78 -10.33 -18.92
N ASP A 187 -3.04 -9.03 -19.01
CA ASP A 187 -4.35 -8.44 -18.78
C ASP A 187 -5.41 -9.00 -19.74
N LYS A 188 -5.05 -9.20 -21.03
CA LYS A 188 -5.94 -9.87 -21.99
C LYS A 188 -6.27 -11.31 -21.54
N GLN A 189 -5.27 -12.08 -21.12
CA GLN A 189 -5.48 -13.44 -20.64
C GLN A 189 -6.34 -13.46 -19.36
N MET A 190 -6.08 -12.55 -18.42
CA MET A 190 -6.88 -12.41 -17.20
C MET A 190 -8.33 -12.01 -17.51
N THR A 191 -8.56 -11.12 -18.48
CA THR A 191 -9.91 -10.71 -18.90
C THR A 191 -10.68 -11.91 -19.45
N ILE A 192 -10.05 -12.76 -20.27
CA ILE A 192 -10.67 -13.99 -20.78
C ILE A 192 -10.99 -14.96 -19.63
N GLN A 193 -10.05 -15.16 -18.69
CA GLN A 193 -10.28 -16.01 -17.52
C GLN A 193 -11.39 -15.46 -16.61
N ARG A 194 -11.47 -14.13 -16.44
CA ARG A 194 -12.51 -13.46 -15.67
C ARG A 194 -13.89 -13.62 -16.33
N GLY A 195 -13.96 -13.51 -17.65
CA GLY A 195 -15.20 -13.78 -18.41
C GLY A 195 -15.75 -15.19 -18.19
N ASN A 196 -14.86 -16.17 -18.02
CA ASN A 196 -15.23 -17.57 -17.76
C ASN A 196 -15.61 -17.85 -16.28
N ARG A 197 -15.46 -16.90 -15.35
CA ARG A 197 -15.82 -17.08 -13.92
C ARG A 197 -17.33 -17.05 -13.66
N GLY A 198 -18.14 -16.99 -14.70
CA GLY A 198 -19.59 -17.17 -14.64
C GLY A 198 -20.35 -15.95 -14.14
N GLN A 199 -21.62 -16.21 -13.81
CA GLN A 199 -22.62 -15.21 -13.45
C GLN A 199 -22.63 -14.87 -11.94
N LEU A 200 -21.58 -15.23 -11.20
CA LEU A 200 -21.54 -15.02 -9.75
C LEU A 200 -21.33 -13.55 -9.38
N VAL A 201 -21.96 -13.12 -8.31
CA VAL A 201 -21.72 -11.79 -7.72
C VAL A 201 -20.29 -11.72 -7.22
N ARG A 202 -19.61 -10.62 -7.48
CA ARG A 202 -18.20 -10.37 -7.08
C ARG A 202 -18.16 -9.43 -5.89
N VAL A 203 -17.55 -9.88 -4.80
CA VAL A 203 -17.37 -9.12 -3.56
C VAL A 203 -15.89 -8.88 -3.36
N ALA A 204 -15.46 -7.65 -3.18
CA ALA A 204 -14.07 -7.31 -2.89
C ALA A 204 -13.89 -6.77 -1.46
N LEU A 205 -12.92 -7.34 -0.73
CA LEU A 205 -12.48 -6.80 0.55
C LEU A 205 -11.53 -5.64 0.28
N VAL A 206 -11.85 -4.45 0.75
CA VAL A 206 -11.03 -3.24 0.64
C VAL A 206 -10.78 -2.67 2.03
N GLY A 207 -9.73 -1.90 2.19
CA GLY A 207 -9.39 -1.28 3.46
C GLY A 207 -7.89 -1.05 3.60
N TYR A 208 -7.52 -0.33 4.64
CA TYR A 208 -6.13 0.00 4.93
C TYR A 208 -5.26 -1.26 5.14
N THR A 209 -3.95 -1.13 5.11
CA THR A 209 -3.05 -2.25 5.43
C THR A 209 -3.26 -2.71 6.86
N ASN A 210 -3.11 -4.01 7.12
CA ASN A 210 -3.17 -4.62 8.46
C ASN A 210 -4.51 -4.49 9.22
N VAL A 211 -5.62 -4.15 8.56
CA VAL A 211 -6.97 -4.09 9.19
C VAL A 211 -7.63 -5.47 9.37
N GLY A 212 -6.99 -6.54 8.88
CA GLY A 212 -7.50 -7.91 9.03
C GLY A 212 -8.29 -8.46 7.84
N LYS A 213 -8.14 -7.89 6.61
CA LYS A 213 -8.82 -8.37 5.39
C LYS A 213 -8.59 -9.87 5.12
N SER A 214 -7.32 -10.30 5.11
CA SER A 214 -6.97 -11.70 4.84
C SER A 214 -7.44 -12.64 5.95
N THR A 215 -7.44 -12.21 7.20
CA THR A 215 -8.03 -12.94 8.32
C THR A 215 -9.53 -13.13 8.11
N LEU A 216 -10.22 -12.06 7.72
CA LEU A 216 -11.65 -12.10 7.44
C LEU A 216 -11.96 -12.99 6.24
N MET A 217 -11.16 -12.93 5.18
CA MET A 217 -11.24 -13.82 4.03
C MET A 217 -11.21 -15.28 4.45
N ASN A 218 -10.26 -15.65 5.33
CA ASN A 218 -10.11 -17.02 5.84
C ASN A 218 -11.34 -17.48 6.62
N LEU A 219 -11.87 -16.62 7.49
CA LEU A 219 -13.06 -16.93 8.29
C LEU A 219 -14.31 -17.17 7.44
N ILE A 220 -14.51 -16.33 6.42
CA ILE A 220 -15.69 -16.42 5.55
C ILE A 220 -15.56 -17.61 4.59
N SER A 221 -14.37 -17.82 4.01
CA SER A 221 -14.14 -18.87 3.00
C SER A 221 -13.86 -20.25 3.58
N LYS A 222 -13.79 -20.41 4.90
CA LYS A 222 -13.41 -21.67 5.61
C LYS A 222 -12.11 -22.29 5.08
N SER A 223 -11.14 -21.46 4.74
CA SER A 223 -9.88 -21.90 4.16
C SER A 223 -8.70 -21.21 4.86
N GLU A 224 -7.55 -21.86 4.87
CA GLU A 224 -6.33 -21.29 5.43
C GLU A 224 -5.57 -20.49 4.37
N VAL A 225 -5.60 -19.17 4.44
CA VAL A 225 -4.65 -18.28 3.77
C VAL A 225 -3.71 -17.75 4.84
N PHE A 226 -2.46 -17.67 4.50
CA PHE A 226 -1.43 -17.14 5.37
C PHE A 226 -1.73 -15.64 5.67
N ALA A 227 -2.10 -15.34 6.90
CA ALA A 227 -2.31 -13.99 7.39
C ALA A 227 -1.15 -13.63 8.32
N GLU A 228 -0.34 -12.65 7.95
CA GLU A 228 0.74 -12.10 8.78
C GLU A 228 0.33 -10.74 9.34
N ASN A 229 0.77 -10.45 10.56
CA ASN A 229 0.70 -9.10 11.12
C ASN A 229 1.83 -8.23 10.56
N LYS A 230 1.81 -7.99 9.25
CA LYS A 230 2.77 -7.17 8.53
C LYS A 230 2.05 -6.35 7.46
N LEU A 231 2.58 -5.17 7.16
CA LEU A 231 2.03 -4.36 6.07
C LEU A 231 2.16 -5.09 4.73
N PHE A 232 1.15 -4.96 3.88
CA PHE A 232 1.10 -5.59 2.56
C PHE A 232 1.30 -7.12 2.59
N ALA A 233 0.73 -7.80 3.59
CA ALA A 233 0.77 -9.27 3.66
C ALA A 233 0.19 -9.93 2.40
N THR A 234 -0.83 -9.32 1.81
CA THR A 234 -1.44 -9.70 0.53
C THR A 234 -1.07 -8.70 -0.55
N LEU A 235 -0.28 -9.11 -1.53
CA LEU A 235 0.04 -8.34 -2.73
C LEU A 235 -0.65 -8.92 -3.98
N ASP A 236 -0.70 -10.24 -4.07
CA ASP A 236 -1.40 -10.96 -5.13
C ASP A 236 -2.87 -11.13 -4.73
N THR A 237 -3.79 -10.66 -5.56
CA THR A 237 -5.23 -10.83 -5.30
C THR A 237 -5.59 -12.31 -5.24
N THR A 238 -6.31 -12.68 -4.20
CA THR A 238 -6.81 -14.04 -4.04
C THR A 238 -8.32 -14.03 -4.23
N VAL A 239 -8.83 -14.75 -5.23
CA VAL A 239 -10.26 -14.89 -5.49
C VAL A 239 -10.72 -16.27 -5.05
N ARG A 240 -11.79 -16.33 -4.26
CA ARG A 240 -12.37 -17.60 -3.78
C ARG A 240 -13.87 -17.64 -4.01
N LYS A 241 -14.36 -18.81 -4.39
CA LYS A 241 -15.78 -19.08 -4.39
C LYS A 241 -16.22 -19.38 -2.96
N VAL A 242 -17.13 -18.57 -2.46
CA VAL A 242 -17.76 -18.72 -1.14
C VAL A 242 -19.23 -19.08 -1.34
N VAL A 243 -19.75 -19.93 -0.47
CA VAL A 243 -21.19 -20.25 -0.43
C VAL A 243 -21.69 -19.98 0.97
N ILE A 244 -22.62 -19.07 1.10
CA ILE A 244 -23.38 -18.82 2.34
C ILE A 244 -24.79 -19.33 2.09
N ASP A 245 -25.23 -20.27 2.93
CA ASP A 245 -26.45 -21.03 2.71
C ASP A 245 -26.48 -21.65 1.29
N ASN A 246 -27.35 -21.17 0.41
CA ASN A 246 -27.46 -21.68 -0.97
C ASN A 246 -26.89 -20.70 -2.01
N LEU A 247 -26.34 -19.56 -1.60
CA LEU A 247 -25.94 -18.49 -2.49
C LEU A 247 -24.42 -18.46 -2.70
N PRO A 248 -23.93 -18.88 -3.90
CA PRO A 248 -22.53 -18.77 -4.24
C PRO A 248 -22.15 -17.36 -4.72
N PHE A 249 -21.00 -16.88 -4.31
CA PHE A 249 -20.40 -15.63 -4.82
C PHE A 249 -18.88 -15.75 -4.84
N LEU A 250 -18.21 -14.79 -5.48
CA LEU A 250 -16.75 -14.68 -5.47
C LEU A 250 -16.33 -13.63 -4.44
N LEU A 251 -15.46 -14.03 -3.53
CA LEU A 251 -14.85 -13.14 -2.55
C LEU A 251 -13.39 -12.93 -2.92
N THR A 252 -12.97 -11.68 -3.03
CA THR A 252 -11.61 -11.29 -3.42
C THR A 252 -10.93 -10.54 -2.28
N ASP A 253 -9.75 -11.00 -1.84
CA ASP A 253 -8.86 -10.23 -0.99
C ASP A 253 -7.98 -9.33 -1.87
N THR A 254 -7.89 -8.05 -1.52
CA THR A 254 -7.15 -7.06 -2.29
C THR A 254 -5.94 -6.54 -1.53
N VAL A 255 -5.04 -5.89 -2.25
CA VAL A 255 -3.91 -5.17 -1.65
C VAL A 255 -4.41 -4.13 -0.67
N GLY A 256 -3.79 -4.06 0.52
CA GLY A 256 -4.12 -3.03 1.50
C GLY A 256 -3.71 -1.63 1.01
N PHE A 257 -4.59 -0.67 1.22
CA PHE A 257 -4.29 0.73 0.98
C PHE A 257 -3.38 1.29 2.07
N ILE A 258 -2.63 2.31 1.74
CA ILE A 258 -1.75 3.02 2.67
C ILE A 258 -1.69 4.49 2.25
N ARG A 259 -1.40 5.36 3.19
CA ARG A 259 -1.18 6.78 2.94
C ARG A 259 0.01 7.01 2.00
N LYS A 260 -0.09 8.01 1.12
CA LYS A 260 0.97 8.39 0.17
C LYS A 260 1.45 7.20 -0.70
N LEU A 261 0.52 6.37 -1.17
CA LEU A 261 0.86 5.28 -2.10
C LEU A 261 1.51 5.85 -3.37
N PRO A 262 2.67 5.34 -3.81
CA PRO A 262 3.32 5.85 -5.02
C PRO A 262 2.43 5.79 -6.25
N LYS A 263 2.34 6.89 -7.01
CA LYS A 263 1.51 6.95 -8.25
C LYS A 263 1.91 5.90 -9.28
N GLN A 264 3.20 5.60 -9.36
CA GLN A 264 3.75 4.56 -10.24
C GLN A 264 3.20 3.18 -9.89
N LEU A 265 2.98 2.91 -8.59
CA LEU A 265 2.32 1.68 -8.15
C LEU A 265 0.85 1.67 -8.55
N LEU A 266 0.09 2.73 -8.30
CA LEU A 266 -1.33 2.80 -8.70
C LEU A 266 -1.49 2.54 -10.20
N GLU A 267 -0.62 3.13 -11.05
CA GLU A 267 -0.64 2.90 -12.49
C GLU A 267 -0.26 1.45 -12.87
N SER A 268 0.73 0.89 -12.22
CA SER A 268 1.21 -0.47 -12.50
C SER A 268 0.24 -1.53 -12.00
N PHE A 269 -0.45 -1.28 -10.89
CA PHE A 269 -1.41 -2.19 -10.26
C PHE A 269 -2.86 -2.02 -10.75
N LYS A 270 -3.08 -1.28 -11.84
CA LYS A 270 -4.43 -1.11 -12.41
C LYS A 270 -5.19 -2.43 -12.55
N SER A 271 -4.53 -3.45 -13.08
CA SER A 271 -5.17 -4.77 -13.30
C SER A 271 -5.43 -5.54 -11.99
N THR A 272 -4.66 -5.31 -10.95
CA THR A 272 -4.92 -5.84 -9.60
C THR A 272 -6.07 -5.08 -8.94
N LEU A 273 -6.15 -3.78 -9.17
CA LEU A 273 -7.24 -2.91 -8.74
C LEU A 273 -8.51 -3.08 -9.62
N ASP A 274 -8.38 -3.71 -10.81
CA ASP A 274 -9.54 -4.08 -11.63
C ASP A 274 -10.49 -5.06 -10.90
N GLU A 275 -9.99 -5.90 -9.99
CA GLU A 275 -10.87 -6.73 -9.15
C GLU A 275 -11.78 -5.87 -8.25
N VAL A 276 -11.29 -4.72 -7.78
CA VAL A 276 -12.11 -3.73 -7.04
C VAL A 276 -13.07 -3.03 -8.00
N ARG A 277 -12.59 -2.66 -9.18
CA ARG A 277 -13.40 -1.99 -10.22
C ARG A 277 -14.50 -2.88 -10.78
N GLU A 278 -14.25 -4.18 -10.93
CA GLU A 278 -15.19 -5.18 -11.40
C GLU A 278 -16.09 -5.76 -10.29
N ALA A 279 -15.83 -5.41 -9.02
CA ALA A 279 -16.66 -5.86 -7.90
C ALA A 279 -18.06 -5.25 -7.98
N ASP A 280 -19.05 -6.06 -7.64
CA ASP A 280 -20.44 -5.67 -7.53
C ASP A 280 -20.78 -5.11 -6.14
N LEU A 281 -20.00 -5.53 -5.14
CA LEU A 281 -20.13 -5.17 -3.73
C LEU A 281 -18.74 -4.99 -3.13
N LEU A 282 -18.54 -3.92 -2.38
CA LEU A 282 -17.33 -3.71 -1.60
C LEU A 282 -17.60 -4.02 -0.12
N VAL A 283 -16.62 -4.62 0.54
CA VAL A 283 -16.58 -4.77 1.99
C VAL A 283 -15.39 -3.97 2.48
N HIS A 284 -15.67 -2.77 3.01
CA HIS A 284 -14.65 -1.88 3.51
C HIS A 284 -14.35 -2.19 4.97
N VAL A 285 -13.18 -2.79 5.21
CA VAL A 285 -12.74 -3.22 6.54
C VAL A 285 -11.89 -2.11 7.18
N LEU A 286 -12.23 -1.75 8.40
CA LEU A 286 -11.58 -0.73 9.22
C LEU A 286 -11.04 -1.36 10.50
N ASP A 287 -9.92 -0.86 10.98
CA ASP A 287 -9.34 -1.22 12.28
C ASP A 287 -9.83 -0.24 13.34
N LEU A 288 -10.80 -0.63 14.15
CA LEU A 288 -11.40 0.23 15.17
C LEU A 288 -10.45 0.53 16.34
N SER A 289 -9.46 -0.33 16.57
CA SER A 289 -8.47 -0.12 17.63
C SER A 289 -7.45 0.99 17.29
N HIS A 290 -7.39 1.41 16.00
CA HIS A 290 -6.47 2.44 15.59
C HIS A 290 -7.06 3.85 15.86
N PRO A 291 -6.33 4.76 16.54
CA PRO A 291 -6.86 6.09 16.91
C PRO A 291 -7.30 6.92 15.69
N ASN A 292 -6.64 6.73 14.54
CA ASN A 292 -6.93 7.44 13.28
C ASN A 292 -7.68 6.58 12.25
N PHE A 293 -8.56 5.68 12.69
CA PHE A 293 -9.34 4.85 11.78
C PHE A 293 -10.23 5.68 10.82
N GLU A 294 -10.62 6.89 11.21
CA GLU A 294 -11.35 7.83 10.35
C GLU A 294 -10.49 8.34 9.18
N ASP A 295 -9.23 8.70 9.44
CA ASP A 295 -8.28 9.11 8.39
C ASP A 295 -8.00 7.95 7.42
N HIS A 296 -7.90 6.72 7.94
CA HIS A 296 -7.80 5.52 7.13
C HIS A 296 -9.03 5.31 6.25
N PHE A 297 -10.23 5.55 6.79
CA PHE A 297 -11.47 5.47 6.03
C PHE A 297 -11.49 6.45 4.86
N GLU A 298 -11.15 7.73 5.11
CA GLU A 298 -11.11 8.77 4.08
C GLU A 298 -10.00 8.51 3.04
N THR A 299 -8.83 8.04 3.47
CA THR A 299 -7.72 7.67 2.57
C THR A 299 -8.14 6.57 1.59
N VAL A 300 -8.81 5.53 2.08
CA VAL A 300 -9.32 4.43 1.24
C VAL A 300 -10.41 4.93 0.29
N ASN A 301 -11.37 5.73 0.78
CA ASN A 301 -12.44 6.27 -0.05
C ASN A 301 -11.89 7.16 -1.18
N THR A 302 -10.95 8.04 -0.87
CA THR A 302 -10.30 8.90 -1.87
C THR A 302 -9.60 8.06 -2.94
N THR A 303 -8.86 7.04 -2.52
CA THR A 303 -8.17 6.15 -3.46
C THR A 303 -9.16 5.32 -4.30
N LEU A 304 -10.27 4.85 -3.72
CA LEU A 304 -11.32 4.15 -4.46
C LEU A 304 -11.95 5.05 -5.53
N GLN A 305 -12.19 6.33 -5.24
CA GLN A 305 -12.70 7.31 -6.21
C GLN A 305 -11.71 7.60 -7.34
N GLU A 306 -10.39 7.51 -7.08
CA GLU A 306 -9.36 7.62 -8.13
C GLU A 306 -9.34 6.39 -9.05
N ILE A 307 -9.68 5.20 -8.51
CA ILE A 307 -9.70 3.93 -9.26
C ILE A 307 -10.98 3.83 -10.09
N ASP A 308 -12.12 4.15 -9.48
CA ASP A 308 -13.44 4.07 -10.11
C ASP A 308 -14.32 5.25 -9.66
N LYS A 309 -14.90 5.94 -10.62
CA LYS A 309 -15.81 7.07 -10.36
C LYS A 309 -17.24 6.62 -10.03
N GLU A 310 -17.56 5.34 -10.26
CA GLU A 310 -18.88 4.80 -9.97
C GLU A 310 -18.99 4.41 -8.49
N GLU A 311 -20.03 4.91 -7.82
CA GLU A 311 -20.34 4.51 -6.45
C GLU A 311 -20.88 3.08 -6.43
N LYS A 312 -20.21 2.23 -5.65
CA LYS A 312 -20.61 0.83 -5.48
C LYS A 312 -21.32 0.60 -4.16
N PRO A 313 -22.25 -0.35 -4.09
CA PRO A 313 -22.76 -0.86 -2.83
C PRO A 313 -21.59 -1.23 -1.92
N THR A 314 -21.61 -0.77 -0.68
CA THR A 314 -20.50 -0.96 0.24
C THR A 314 -21.02 -1.32 1.63
N ILE A 315 -20.50 -2.42 2.20
CA ILE A 315 -20.68 -2.79 3.60
C ILE A 315 -19.46 -2.28 4.36
N ILE A 316 -19.67 -1.57 5.46
CA ILE A 316 -18.59 -1.11 6.34
C ILE A 316 -18.42 -2.11 7.48
N VAL A 317 -17.18 -2.59 7.67
CA VAL A 317 -16.85 -3.57 8.71
C VAL A 317 -15.81 -2.96 9.66
N PHE A 318 -16.22 -2.67 10.88
CA PHE A 318 -15.34 -2.24 11.95
C PHE A 318 -14.79 -3.49 12.65
N ASN A 319 -13.52 -3.79 12.39
CA ASN A 319 -12.82 -4.95 12.94
C ASN A 319 -11.98 -4.57 14.17
N LYS A 320 -11.51 -5.57 14.90
CA LYS A 320 -10.66 -5.47 16.10
C LYS A 320 -11.36 -4.79 17.28
N ILE A 321 -12.65 -5.05 17.46
CA ILE A 321 -13.39 -4.56 18.65
C ILE A 321 -12.85 -5.14 19.96
N ASP A 322 -12.13 -6.27 19.91
CA ASP A 322 -11.42 -6.90 21.02
C ASP A 322 -10.29 -6.03 21.58
N SER A 323 -9.71 -5.19 20.75
CA SER A 323 -8.60 -4.30 21.11
C SER A 323 -9.04 -2.82 21.20
N PHE A 324 -10.34 -2.56 21.13
CA PHE A 324 -10.89 -1.21 21.25
C PHE A 324 -10.81 -0.69 22.68
N SER A 325 -10.32 0.54 22.89
CA SER A 325 -10.24 1.15 24.21
C SER A 325 -11.62 1.62 24.70
N GLU A 326 -11.91 1.44 25.98
CA GLU A 326 -13.24 1.68 26.59
C GLU A 326 -13.58 3.18 26.81
N GLU A 327 -12.81 4.13 26.29
CA GLU A 327 -13.08 5.57 26.47
C GLU A 327 -14.41 6.04 25.88
N VAL A 328 -14.90 5.34 24.85
CA VAL A 328 -16.20 5.61 24.20
C VAL A 328 -17.02 4.32 24.19
N SER A 329 -18.30 4.39 24.56
CA SER A 329 -19.21 3.25 24.49
C SER A 329 -19.34 2.76 23.04
N LEU A 330 -19.18 1.46 22.81
CA LEU A 330 -19.34 0.84 21.49
C LEU A 330 -20.73 1.13 20.90
N ASP A 331 -21.77 1.24 21.72
CA ASP A 331 -23.13 1.57 21.28
C ASP A 331 -23.27 3.03 20.85
N GLU A 332 -22.57 3.95 21.49
CA GLU A 332 -22.52 5.36 21.10
C GLU A 332 -21.80 5.52 19.76
N LEU A 333 -20.68 4.85 19.59
CA LEU A 333 -19.93 4.81 18.34
C LEU A 333 -20.76 4.21 17.20
N LYS A 334 -21.47 3.11 17.45
CA LYS A 334 -22.41 2.51 16.49
C LYS A 334 -23.46 3.52 16.02
N ARG A 335 -24.12 4.23 16.95
CA ARG A 335 -25.15 5.23 16.60
C ARG A 335 -24.58 6.37 15.76
N THR A 336 -23.41 6.89 16.15
CA THR A 336 -22.73 7.98 15.44
C THR A 336 -22.38 7.58 14.01
N TRP A 337 -21.77 6.40 13.84
CA TRP A 337 -21.38 5.92 12.52
C TRP A 337 -22.57 5.52 11.66
N MET A 338 -23.61 4.88 12.20
CA MET A 338 -24.82 4.57 11.45
C MET A 338 -25.48 5.85 10.91
N ALA A 339 -25.51 6.94 11.68
CA ALA A 339 -26.01 8.24 11.22
C ALA A 339 -25.12 8.85 10.12
N ARG A 340 -23.78 8.78 10.28
CA ARG A 340 -22.81 9.32 9.31
C ARG A 340 -22.82 8.57 7.96
N LEU A 341 -23.05 7.27 7.99
CA LEU A 341 -23.00 6.41 6.81
C LEU A 341 -24.28 6.46 5.94
N GLY A 342 -25.32 7.20 6.36
CA GLY A 342 -26.52 7.45 5.54
C GLY A 342 -27.27 6.19 5.15
N GLY A 343 -27.31 5.17 6.03
CA GLY A 343 -28.03 3.91 5.79
C GLY A 343 -27.22 2.81 5.10
N ARG A 344 -25.91 3.01 4.87
CA ARG A 344 -25.03 1.92 4.44
C ARG A 344 -24.93 0.88 5.56
N PRO A 345 -24.97 -0.44 5.25
CA PRO A 345 -24.79 -1.48 6.26
C PRO A 345 -23.43 -1.33 6.96
N CYS A 346 -23.43 -1.36 8.29
CA CYS A 346 -22.19 -1.37 9.08
C CYS A 346 -22.26 -2.41 10.18
N ILE A 347 -21.15 -3.09 10.43
CA ILE A 347 -21.03 -4.18 11.40
C ILE A 347 -19.74 -4.04 12.19
N PHE A 348 -19.80 -4.35 13.48
CA PHE A 348 -18.69 -4.32 14.41
C PHE A 348 -18.29 -5.75 14.77
N ILE A 349 -17.06 -6.15 14.45
CA ILE A 349 -16.59 -7.54 14.60
C ILE A 349 -15.23 -7.63 15.30
N SER A 350 -14.95 -8.80 15.86
CA SER A 350 -13.58 -9.27 16.09
C SER A 350 -13.31 -10.48 15.21
N ALA A 351 -12.38 -10.34 14.26
CA ALA A 351 -11.97 -11.45 13.42
C ALA A 351 -11.14 -12.48 14.20
N VAL A 352 -10.44 -12.07 15.26
CA VAL A 352 -9.62 -12.95 16.12
C VAL A 352 -10.54 -13.77 17.02
N ASP A 353 -11.45 -13.12 17.76
CA ASP A 353 -12.39 -13.76 18.68
C ASP A 353 -13.63 -14.34 17.99
N LYS A 354 -13.75 -14.12 16.68
CA LYS A 354 -14.92 -14.54 15.86
C LYS A 354 -16.25 -13.91 16.30
N THR A 355 -16.19 -12.76 16.97
CA THR A 355 -17.38 -12.04 17.45
C THR A 355 -18.12 -11.43 16.25
N ASN A 356 -19.45 -11.60 16.18
CA ASN A 356 -20.37 -11.08 15.16
C ASN A 356 -20.06 -11.52 13.71
N ILE A 357 -19.29 -12.60 13.51
CA ILE A 357 -18.97 -13.11 12.17
C ILE A 357 -20.23 -13.69 11.48
N ASP A 358 -21.13 -14.31 12.22
CA ASP A 358 -22.36 -14.85 11.64
C ASP A 358 -23.33 -13.73 11.26
N GLU A 359 -23.38 -12.62 12.00
CA GLU A 359 -24.10 -11.41 11.62
C GLU A 359 -23.55 -10.84 10.29
N LEU A 360 -22.23 -10.76 10.16
CA LEU A 360 -21.57 -10.33 8.92
C LEU A 360 -21.95 -11.24 7.73
N LYS A 361 -21.98 -12.57 7.94
CA LYS A 361 -22.40 -13.51 6.89
C LYS A 361 -23.84 -13.28 6.47
N GLN A 362 -24.74 -12.98 7.40
CA GLN A 362 -26.14 -12.67 7.09
C GLN A 362 -26.26 -11.38 6.26
N VAL A 363 -25.55 -10.31 6.63
CA VAL A 363 -25.56 -9.06 5.87
C VAL A 363 -24.96 -9.27 4.46
N LEU A 364 -23.84 -10.00 4.36
CA LEU A 364 -23.27 -10.40 3.08
C LEU A 364 -24.29 -11.18 2.23
N TYR A 365 -24.95 -12.16 2.82
CA TYR A 365 -25.98 -12.95 2.14
C TYR A 365 -27.09 -12.04 1.57
N HIS A 366 -27.64 -11.13 2.38
CA HIS A 366 -28.71 -10.24 1.96
C HIS A 366 -28.29 -9.28 0.84
N GLU A 367 -27.10 -8.68 0.94
CA GLU A 367 -26.61 -7.76 -0.08
C GLU A 367 -26.27 -8.49 -1.40
N VAL A 368 -25.62 -9.66 -1.33
CA VAL A 368 -25.34 -10.49 -2.50
C VAL A 368 -26.63 -10.96 -3.14
N GLN A 369 -27.62 -11.39 -2.35
CA GLN A 369 -28.94 -11.80 -2.85
C GLN A 369 -29.66 -10.63 -3.55
N ARG A 370 -29.61 -9.43 -2.97
CA ARG A 370 -30.20 -8.22 -3.56
C ARG A 370 -29.60 -7.94 -4.94
N ILE A 371 -28.27 -7.97 -5.06
CA ILE A 371 -27.55 -7.74 -6.32
C ILE A 371 -27.89 -8.86 -7.32
N PHE A 372 -27.91 -10.11 -6.87
CA PHE A 372 -28.23 -11.26 -7.71
C PHE A 372 -29.64 -11.14 -8.30
N LYS A 373 -30.65 -10.79 -7.51
CA LYS A 373 -32.04 -10.60 -7.96
C LYS A 373 -32.20 -9.50 -9.01
N ILE A 374 -31.42 -8.39 -8.84
CA ILE A 374 -31.43 -7.30 -9.83
C ILE A 374 -30.81 -7.78 -11.16
N ARG A 375 -29.73 -8.57 -11.10
CA ARG A 375 -29.03 -9.07 -12.30
C ARG A 375 -29.77 -10.21 -13.00
N TYR A 376 -30.46 -11.06 -12.24
CA TYR A 376 -31.12 -12.28 -12.71
C TYR A 376 -32.57 -12.38 -12.21
N PRO A 377 -33.49 -11.49 -12.62
CA PRO A 377 -34.83 -11.38 -12.05
C PRO A 377 -35.71 -12.61 -12.30
N TYR A 378 -35.32 -13.50 -13.21
CA TYR A 378 -36.06 -14.71 -13.57
C TYR A 378 -35.40 -16.01 -13.08
N ASN A 379 -34.37 -15.91 -12.25
CA ASN A 379 -33.62 -17.09 -11.77
C ASN A 379 -33.95 -17.37 -10.31
N ASP A 380 -35.09 -18.05 -10.07
CA ASP A 380 -35.54 -18.44 -8.71
C ASP A 380 -34.83 -19.72 -8.19
N PHE A 381 -33.87 -20.26 -8.92
CA PHE A 381 -33.29 -21.58 -8.65
C PHE A 381 -32.31 -21.61 -7.47
N LEU A 382 -31.92 -20.46 -6.90
CA LEU A 382 -30.93 -20.34 -5.84
C LEU A 382 -31.54 -20.01 -4.46
N TYR A 383 -32.85 -20.03 -4.32
CA TYR A 383 -33.56 -19.67 -3.08
C TYR A 383 -34.35 -20.82 -2.51
#